data_f0244fd85b2df62fecafe9f20388754f
#
_entry.id   f0244fd85b2df62fecafe9f20388754f
#
_cell.length_a   1.000
_cell.length_b   1.000
_cell.length_c   1.000
_cell.angle_alpha   90.00
_cell.angle_beta   90.00
_cell.angle_gamma   90.00
#
_symmetry.space_group_name_H-M   'P 1'
#
loop_
_entity.id
_entity.type
_entity.pdbx_description
1 polymer ?
#
loop_
_entity_poly.entity_id
_entity_poly.type
_entity_poly.pdbx_seq_one_letter_code
_entity_poly.pdbx_strand_id
1 'polypeptide(L)'
;MPIASPEVYAEMINRAKSQGFAYPAINCTSSQTINAAIRGFAEAGSDGIVQISTGGAEYISGPTIKDRVRGAIAFSVFAAEVAKSYDVNIALHTDHAPRKEVEEWVKPLLAASTERVKNGGQPYFQSHMWDGSAVPLDENLVLAEELLELSAAAHSILEIEVGVVGGEEDGVENEINDKLYTTVEDGLATARALGTGEKGRYLTALTFGNVHGVYKPGNVKLRPELLGEIQEKVGAQVGKDSPFDLVFHGGSGSTPEEIAEAVRHGVVKMNIDTDTQYAFTRPVVEHMFRNYDGVLKIDGEVGNKKLYDPRAYGKAAEQGMAERVIEACENLGSAGTSVNK
;
A
#
# COMPACT_ATOMS: atom_id res chain seq x y z
N MET A 1 20.17 -2.86 5.46
CA MET A 1 19.51 -1.78 6.23
C MET A 1 18.03 -2.07 6.19
N PRO A 2 17.27 -2.01 7.29
CA PRO A 2 15.91 -2.54 7.33
C PRO A 2 14.86 -1.74 6.54
N ILE A 3 15.08 -0.43 6.31
CA ILE A 3 14.33 0.27 5.26
C ILE A 3 15.06 0.08 3.94
N ALA A 4 14.33 -0.39 2.94
CA ALA A 4 14.85 -0.64 1.61
C ALA A 4 15.50 0.63 1.04
N SER A 5 16.74 0.53 0.55
CA SER A 5 17.27 1.60 -0.30
C SER A 5 16.51 1.61 -1.63
N PRO A 6 16.61 2.67 -2.44
CA PRO A 6 16.01 2.69 -3.76
C PRO A 6 16.39 1.48 -4.62
N GLU A 7 17.66 1.03 -4.54
CA GLU A 7 18.16 -0.14 -5.25
C GLU A 7 17.58 -1.45 -4.72
N VAL A 8 17.46 -1.58 -3.38
CA VAL A 8 16.84 -2.76 -2.75
C VAL A 8 15.35 -2.82 -3.08
N TYR A 9 14.64 -1.68 -3.07
CA TYR A 9 13.23 -1.68 -3.46
C TYR A 9 13.04 -2.02 -4.94
N ALA A 10 13.91 -1.50 -5.81
CA ALA A 10 13.90 -1.88 -7.22
C ALA A 10 14.14 -3.39 -7.40
N GLU A 11 15.08 -3.97 -6.63
CA GLU A 11 15.33 -5.42 -6.63
C GLU A 11 14.15 -6.22 -6.10
N MET A 12 13.49 -5.77 -5.02
CA MET A 12 12.26 -6.38 -4.53
C MET A 12 11.22 -6.50 -5.66
N ILE A 13 10.94 -5.41 -6.37
CA ILE A 13 9.97 -5.39 -7.46
C ILE A 13 10.43 -6.29 -8.63
N ASN A 14 11.72 -6.29 -9.00
CA ASN A 14 12.27 -7.16 -10.05
C ASN A 14 12.08 -8.64 -9.70
N ARG A 15 12.38 -9.03 -8.45
CA ARG A 15 12.20 -10.41 -7.98
C ARG A 15 10.73 -10.81 -7.97
N ALA A 16 9.84 -9.96 -7.46
CA ALA A 16 8.41 -10.21 -7.50
C ALA A 16 7.93 -10.51 -8.92
N LYS A 17 8.30 -9.66 -9.88
CA LYS A 17 7.94 -9.82 -11.29
C LYS A 17 8.54 -11.07 -11.93
N SER A 18 9.83 -11.33 -11.73
CA SER A 18 10.53 -12.44 -12.37
C SER A 18 10.22 -13.81 -11.76
N GLN A 19 9.87 -13.87 -10.49
CA GLN A 19 9.58 -15.10 -9.76
C GLN A 19 8.08 -15.37 -9.59
N GLY A 20 7.21 -14.43 -10.00
CA GLY A 20 5.75 -14.62 -9.99
C GLY A 20 5.14 -14.61 -8.59
N PHE A 21 5.50 -13.63 -7.77
CA PHE A 21 4.86 -13.34 -6.48
C PHE A 21 4.61 -11.83 -6.35
N ALA A 22 3.85 -11.40 -5.33
CA ALA A 22 3.66 -10.00 -5.04
C ALA A 22 3.89 -9.69 -3.55
N TYR A 23 4.28 -8.45 -3.23
CA TYR A 23 4.39 -7.99 -1.85
C TYR A 23 3.06 -7.41 -1.36
N PRO A 24 2.59 -7.82 -0.17
CA PRO A 24 1.50 -7.08 0.47
C PRO A 24 1.97 -5.69 0.88
N ALA A 25 1.12 -4.70 0.61
CA ALA A 25 1.28 -3.31 1.05
C ALA A 25 0.22 -3.03 2.11
N ILE A 26 0.67 -2.83 3.35
CA ILE A 26 -0.18 -2.80 4.54
C ILE A 26 -0.37 -1.38 5.03
N ASN A 27 -1.61 -0.90 5.06
CA ASN A 27 -1.94 0.40 5.63
C ASN A 27 -1.77 0.41 7.15
N CYS A 28 -1.05 1.41 7.64
CA CYS A 28 -0.77 1.58 9.06
C CYS A 28 -1.10 3.00 9.51
N THR A 29 -1.74 3.13 10.67
CA THR A 29 -2.20 4.41 11.22
C THR A 29 -1.70 4.70 12.63
N SER A 30 -0.85 3.84 13.18
CA SER A 30 -0.31 3.98 14.54
C SER A 30 1.02 3.22 14.70
N SER A 31 1.75 3.52 15.77
CA SER A 31 2.94 2.77 16.15
C SER A 31 2.65 1.27 16.34
N GLN A 32 1.47 0.91 16.82
CA GLN A 32 1.08 -0.49 17.04
C GLN A 32 0.83 -1.22 15.71
N THR A 33 0.14 -0.58 14.75
CA THR A 33 -0.09 -1.19 13.44
C THR A 33 1.19 -1.30 12.62
N ILE A 34 2.12 -0.33 12.74
CA ILE A 34 3.46 -0.41 12.13
C ILE A 34 4.23 -1.61 12.71
N ASN A 35 4.23 -1.77 14.05
CA ASN A 35 4.89 -2.90 14.70
C ASN A 35 4.29 -4.23 14.23
N ALA A 36 2.97 -4.33 14.15
CA ALA A 36 2.27 -5.53 13.70
C ALA A 36 2.65 -5.89 12.25
N ALA A 37 2.66 -4.90 11.34
CA ALA A 37 3.00 -5.12 9.94
C ALA A 37 4.46 -5.59 9.78
N ILE A 38 5.42 -4.87 10.36
CA ILE A 38 6.85 -5.22 10.27
C ILE A 38 7.12 -6.59 10.89
N ARG A 39 6.52 -6.89 12.05
CA ARG A 39 6.60 -8.19 12.70
C ARG A 39 6.05 -9.30 11.81
N GLY A 40 4.89 -9.10 11.20
CA GLY A 40 4.26 -10.07 10.30
C GLY A 40 5.15 -10.38 9.10
N PHE A 41 5.75 -9.38 8.46
CA PHE A 41 6.74 -9.57 7.39
C PHE A 41 7.95 -10.38 7.86
N ALA A 42 8.50 -10.02 9.02
CA ALA A 42 9.67 -10.71 9.56
C ALA A 42 9.37 -12.18 9.90
N GLU A 43 8.23 -12.48 10.55
CA GLU A 43 7.80 -13.84 10.87
C GLU A 43 7.50 -14.66 9.60
N ALA A 44 6.95 -14.04 8.55
CA ALA A 44 6.79 -14.67 7.24
C ALA A 44 8.14 -14.87 6.48
N GLY A 45 9.20 -14.20 6.91
CA GLY A 45 10.47 -14.16 6.17
C GLY A 45 10.34 -13.49 4.80
N SER A 46 9.43 -12.55 4.68
CA SER A 46 9.13 -11.75 3.49
C SER A 46 9.63 -10.32 3.68
N ASP A 47 10.14 -9.71 2.64
CA ASP A 47 10.15 -8.25 2.57
C ASP A 47 8.72 -7.75 2.40
N GLY A 48 8.46 -6.45 2.62
CA GLY A 48 7.10 -5.94 2.52
C GLY A 48 7.01 -4.43 2.36
N ILE A 49 5.79 -3.96 2.17
CA ILE A 49 5.49 -2.54 1.99
C ILE A 49 4.60 -2.09 3.15
N VAL A 50 5.03 -1.07 3.88
CA VAL A 50 4.24 -0.42 4.93
C VAL A 50 3.81 0.93 4.38
N GLN A 51 2.50 1.15 4.30
CA GLN A 51 1.95 2.33 3.66
C GLN A 51 1.05 3.16 4.57
N ILE A 52 0.85 4.41 4.19
CA ILE A 52 0.03 5.36 4.91
C ILE A 52 -0.81 6.20 3.94
N SER A 53 -2.12 6.30 4.20
CA SER A 53 -3.01 7.19 3.47
C SER A 53 -2.96 8.63 4.01
N THR A 54 -3.59 9.56 3.30
CA THR A 54 -3.73 10.96 3.74
C THR A 54 -4.42 11.07 5.09
N GLY A 55 -5.50 10.30 5.29
CA GLY A 55 -6.24 10.22 6.56
C GLY A 55 -5.38 9.63 7.68
N GLY A 56 -4.63 8.58 7.40
CA GLY A 56 -3.68 7.97 8.35
C GLY A 56 -2.58 8.95 8.78
N ALA A 57 -2.03 9.72 7.83
CA ALA A 57 -1.01 10.73 8.11
C ALA A 57 -1.55 11.89 8.96
N GLU A 58 -2.77 12.35 8.66
CA GLU A 58 -3.45 13.35 9.49
C GLU A 58 -3.66 12.84 10.92
N TYR A 59 -4.12 11.59 11.07
CA TYR A 59 -4.36 10.96 12.37
C TYR A 59 -3.06 10.84 13.19
N ILE A 60 -1.95 10.40 12.59
CA ILE A 60 -0.65 10.29 13.28
C ILE A 60 -0.12 11.63 13.75
N SER A 61 -0.36 12.71 13.03
CA SER A 61 0.02 14.06 13.48
C SER A 61 -0.77 14.53 14.70
N GLY A 62 -1.87 13.88 15.00
CA GLY A 62 -2.78 14.19 16.10
C GLY A 62 -4.01 14.97 15.64
N PRO A 63 -5.21 14.64 16.21
CA PRO A 63 -6.50 15.16 15.75
C PRO A 63 -6.64 16.70 15.82
N THR A 64 -5.79 17.37 16.60
CA THR A 64 -5.78 18.83 16.72
C THR A 64 -4.78 19.52 15.82
N ILE A 65 -3.72 18.82 15.40
CA ILE A 65 -2.64 19.37 14.55
C ILE A 65 -3.02 19.21 13.08
N LYS A 66 -3.45 18.02 12.67
CA LYS A 66 -3.91 17.69 11.32
C LYS A 66 -2.92 18.03 10.20
N ASP A 67 -1.62 17.86 10.47
CA ASP A 67 -0.53 18.12 9.52
C ASP A 67 -0.09 16.80 8.88
N ARG A 68 -0.58 16.52 7.68
CA ARG A 68 -0.33 15.27 6.94
C ARG A 68 1.14 15.07 6.59
N VAL A 69 1.87 16.15 6.28
CA VAL A 69 3.30 16.06 5.95
C VAL A 69 4.10 15.66 7.18
N ARG A 70 3.86 16.30 8.32
CA ARG A 70 4.51 15.95 9.59
C ARG A 70 4.13 14.53 10.05
N GLY A 71 2.85 14.17 9.91
CA GLY A 71 2.39 12.82 10.26
C GLY A 71 3.10 11.75 9.43
N ALA A 72 3.20 11.94 8.12
CA ALA A 72 3.89 11.02 7.24
C ALA A 72 5.41 10.94 7.56
N ILE A 73 6.07 12.06 7.83
CA ILE A 73 7.48 12.06 8.23
C ILE A 73 7.66 11.35 9.58
N ALA A 74 6.81 11.61 10.57
CA ALA A 74 6.86 10.92 11.86
C ALA A 74 6.67 9.41 11.73
N PHE A 75 5.70 8.99 10.88
CA PHE A 75 5.48 7.61 10.50
C PHE A 75 6.74 6.97 9.94
N SER A 76 7.37 7.61 8.95
CA SER A 76 8.55 7.06 8.28
C SER A 76 9.74 6.92 9.24
N VAL A 77 9.96 7.89 10.12
CA VAL A 77 11.04 7.85 11.13
C VAL A 77 10.79 6.73 12.14
N PHE A 78 9.56 6.57 12.63
CA PHE A 78 9.21 5.50 13.55
C PHE A 78 9.39 4.12 12.90
N ALA A 79 8.84 3.92 11.71
CA ALA A 79 8.96 2.67 10.97
C ALA A 79 10.43 2.32 10.68
N ALA A 80 11.24 3.32 10.30
CA ALA A 80 12.66 3.13 10.05
C ALA A 80 13.42 2.69 11.31
N GLU A 81 13.07 3.22 12.48
CA GLU A 81 13.73 2.82 13.73
C GLU A 81 13.35 1.40 14.15
N VAL A 82 12.07 1.07 14.10
CA VAL A 82 11.57 -0.28 14.45
C VAL A 82 12.13 -1.34 13.51
N ALA A 83 12.11 -1.07 12.22
CA ALA A 83 12.57 -2.02 11.20
C ALA A 83 14.03 -2.47 11.40
N LYS A 84 14.90 -1.67 12.04
CA LYS A 84 16.29 -2.05 12.34
C LYS A 84 16.42 -3.33 13.20
N SER A 85 15.36 -3.71 13.88
CA SER A 85 15.35 -4.90 14.77
C SER A 85 15.02 -6.19 14.02
N TYR A 86 14.75 -6.14 12.72
CA TYR A 86 14.31 -7.27 11.92
C TYR A 86 15.21 -7.49 10.70
N ASP A 87 15.30 -8.72 10.23
CA ASP A 87 16.13 -9.12 9.08
C ASP A 87 15.28 -9.28 7.81
N VAL A 88 14.49 -8.26 7.50
CA VAL A 88 13.69 -8.12 6.27
C VAL A 88 13.73 -6.67 5.80
N ASN A 89 13.53 -6.44 4.51
CA ASN A 89 13.50 -5.09 3.97
C ASN A 89 12.07 -4.55 3.93
N ILE A 90 11.90 -3.34 4.42
CA ILE A 90 10.60 -2.64 4.43
C ILE A 90 10.68 -1.44 3.50
N ALA A 91 9.83 -1.40 2.49
CA ALA A 91 9.60 -0.19 1.70
C ALA A 91 8.47 0.62 2.33
N LEU A 92 8.61 1.93 2.36
CA LEU A 92 7.56 2.84 2.82
C LEU A 92 6.88 3.48 1.61
N HIS A 93 5.55 3.52 1.66
CA HIS A 93 4.73 4.02 0.57
C HIS A 93 3.66 5.00 1.08
N THR A 94 3.38 6.06 0.32
CA THR A 94 2.19 6.90 0.54
C THR A 94 1.09 6.45 -0.39
N ASP A 95 -0.04 6.07 0.20
CA ASP A 95 -1.20 5.53 -0.46
C ASP A 95 -2.11 6.65 -0.98
N HIS A 96 -3.10 6.34 -1.77
CA HIS A 96 -4.01 7.23 -2.48
C HIS A 96 -3.91 8.73 -2.19
N ALA A 97 -3.41 9.50 -3.16
CA ALA A 97 -3.37 10.96 -3.11
C ALA A 97 -4.17 11.53 -4.28
N PRO A 98 -5.45 11.91 -4.09
CA PRO A 98 -6.24 12.55 -5.12
C PRO A 98 -5.67 13.94 -5.46
N ARG A 99 -6.15 14.54 -6.55
CA ARG A 99 -5.64 15.80 -7.13
C ARG A 99 -5.33 16.90 -6.10
N LYS A 100 -6.20 17.07 -5.10
CA LYS A 100 -6.01 18.07 -4.05
C LYS A 100 -4.76 17.80 -3.20
N GLU A 101 -4.49 16.53 -2.92
CA GLU A 101 -3.41 16.12 -2.02
C GLU A 101 -2.04 16.12 -2.71
N VAL A 102 -1.99 16.18 -4.03
CA VAL A 102 -0.70 16.25 -4.76
C VAL A 102 0.10 17.48 -4.33
N GLU A 103 -0.52 18.67 -4.32
CA GLU A 103 0.16 19.91 -3.98
C GLU A 103 0.44 20.05 -2.47
N GLU A 104 -0.50 19.57 -1.64
CA GLU A 104 -0.45 19.78 -0.19
C GLU A 104 0.31 18.68 0.56
N TRP A 105 0.52 17.51 -0.07
CA TRP A 105 1.11 16.34 0.60
C TRP A 105 2.22 15.66 -0.20
N VAL A 106 1.93 15.19 -1.45
CA VAL A 106 2.91 14.42 -2.23
C VAL A 106 4.13 15.26 -2.60
N LYS A 107 3.92 16.44 -3.22
CA LYS A 107 5.03 17.32 -3.62
C LYS A 107 5.88 17.79 -2.44
N PRO A 108 5.31 18.21 -1.29
CA PRO A 108 6.09 18.50 -0.09
C PRO A 108 6.92 17.31 0.43
N LEU A 109 6.39 16.09 0.41
CA LEU A 109 7.12 14.88 0.82
C LEU A 109 8.25 14.53 -0.16
N LEU A 110 8.01 14.67 -1.47
CA LEU A 110 9.05 14.50 -2.50
C LEU A 110 10.15 15.55 -2.34
N ALA A 111 9.80 16.81 -2.09
CA ALA A 111 10.77 17.87 -1.85
C ALA A 111 11.65 17.60 -0.60
N ALA A 112 11.02 17.17 0.50
CA ALA A 112 11.72 16.79 1.73
C ALA A 112 12.65 15.57 1.51
N SER A 113 12.19 14.57 0.73
CA SER A 113 13.01 13.42 0.36
C SER A 113 14.18 13.82 -0.54
N THR A 114 13.95 14.67 -1.53
CA THR A 114 15.00 15.20 -2.43
C THR A 114 16.10 15.95 -1.64
N GLU A 115 15.71 16.78 -0.70
CA GLU A 115 16.67 17.47 0.16
C GLU A 115 17.50 16.50 1.01
N ARG A 116 16.83 15.49 1.57
CA ARG A 116 17.49 14.46 2.39
C ARG A 116 18.47 13.62 1.55
N VAL A 117 18.11 13.24 0.33
CA VAL A 117 18.97 12.51 -0.61
C VAL A 117 20.19 13.35 -1.01
N LYS A 118 20.02 14.64 -1.32
CA LYS A 118 21.13 15.56 -1.61
C LYS A 118 22.14 15.66 -0.46
N ASN A 119 21.68 15.47 0.78
CA ASN A 119 22.51 15.45 1.97
C ASN A 119 23.05 14.03 2.32
N GLY A 120 22.98 13.07 1.41
CA GLY A 120 23.51 11.70 1.57
C GLY A 120 22.64 10.77 2.39
N GLY A 121 21.39 11.14 2.66
CA GLY A 121 20.38 10.28 3.31
C GLY A 121 19.56 9.46 2.31
N GLN A 122 18.66 8.65 2.85
CA GLN A 122 17.66 7.92 2.06
C GLN A 122 16.35 8.73 1.97
N PRO A 123 15.50 8.57 0.94
CA PRO A 123 14.19 9.20 0.91
C PRO A 123 13.35 8.79 2.13
N TYR A 124 12.39 9.61 2.51
CA TYR A 124 11.42 9.23 3.57
C TYR A 124 10.52 8.09 3.14
N PHE A 125 10.16 8.04 1.85
CA PHE A 125 9.31 7.03 1.25
C PHE A 125 9.96 6.51 -0.03
N GLN A 126 9.90 5.20 -0.25
CA GLN A 126 10.43 4.55 -1.44
C GLN A 126 9.48 4.66 -2.63
N SER A 127 8.20 4.94 -2.37
CA SER A 127 7.22 5.21 -3.41
C SER A 127 6.08 6.10 -2.93
N HIS A 128 5.44 6.78 -3.88
CA HIS A 128 4.28 7.65 -3.67
C HIS A 128 3.22 7.36 -4.70
N MET A 129 1.93 7.33 -4.31
CA MET A 129 0.83 7.16 -5.24
C MET A 129 0.21 8.49 -5.63
N TRP A 130 -0.04 8.65 -6.92
CA TRP A 130 -0.96 9.60 -7.51
C TRP A 130 -2.25 8.89 -7.90
N ASP A 131 -3.35 9.23 -7.28
CA ASP A 131 -4.67 8.73 -7.60
C ASP A 131 -5.34 9.63 -8.65
N GLY A 132 -5.19 9.24 -9.91
CA GLY A 132 -5.77 9.92 -11.06
C GLY A 132 -7.16 9.41 -11.46
N SER A 133 -7.80 8.54 -10.67
CA SER A 133 -9.06 7.90 -10.99
C SER A 133 -10.22 8.87 -11.21
N ALA A 134 -10.20 10.01 -10.53
CA ALA A 134 -11.26 11.03 -10.60
C ALA A 134 -11.09 12.05 -11.74
N VAL A 135 -10.02 11.96 -12.54
CA VAL A 135 -9.76 12.89 -13.65
C VAL A 135 -9.68 12.15 -14.99
N PRO A 136 -9.93 12.83 -16.14
CA PRO A 136 -9.72 12.24 -17.46
C PRO A 136 -8.29 11.72 -17.63
N LEU A 137 -8.11 10.63 -18.38
CA LEU A 137 -6.81 9.96 -18.53
C LEU A 137 -5.72 10.89 -19.07
N ASP A 138 -6.03 11.76 -20.00
CA ASP A 138 -5.09 12.74 -20.55
C ASP A 138 -4.59 13.73 -19.50
N GLU A 139 -5.47 14.24 -18.63
CA GLU A 139 -5.10 15.07 -17.49
C GLU A 139 -4.31 14.29 -16.44
N ASN A 140 -4.73 13.04 -16.16
CA ASN A 140 -4.03 12.14 -15.28
C ASN A 140 -2.56 11.94 -15.70
N LEU A 141 -2.34 11.63 -16.98
CA LEU A 141 -1.01 11.35 -17.51
C LEU A 141 -0.10 12.59 -17.55
N VAL A 142 -0.64 13.79 -17.78
CA VAL A 142 0.14 15.05 -17.70
C VAL A 142 0.69 15.25 -16.29
N LEU A 143 -0.13 15.06 -15.26
CA LEU A 143 0.33 15.19 -13.87
C LEU A 143 1.26 14.02 -13.47
N ALA A 144 0.97 12.81 -13.96
CA ALA A 144 1.81 11.65 -13.71
C ALA A 144 3.24 11.84 -14.28
N GLU A 145 3.39 12.48 -15.46
CA GLU A 145 4.70 12.78 -16.04
C GLU A 145 5.49 13.77 -15.16
N GLU A 146 4.86 14.84 -14.67
CA GLU A 146 5.48 15.78 -13.71
C GLU A 146 5.91 15.06 -12.43
N LEU A 147 5.02 14.24 -11.86
CA LEU A 147 5.31 13.54 -10.60
C LEU A 147 6.37 12.45 -10.78
N LEU A 148 6.47 11.83 -11.96
CA LEU A 148 7.51 10.87 -12.26
C LEU A 148 8.90 11.51 -12.25
N GLU A 149 9.04 12.71 -12.81
CA GLU A 149 10.29 13.48 -12.76
C GLU A 149 10.67 13.84 -11.32
N LEU A 150 9.70 14.33 -10.53
CA LEU A 150 9.92 14.66 -9.12
C LEU A 150 10.28 13.42 -8.28
N SER A 151 9.63 12.30 -8.54
CA SER A 151 9.90 11.03 -7.86
C SER A 151 11.30 10.50 -8.20
N ALA A 152 11.69 10.56 -9.47
CA ALA A 152 13.04 10.18 -9.90
C ALA A 152 14.12 11.04 -9.21
N ALA A 153 13.90 12.36 -9.10
CA ALA A 153 14.80 13.27 -8.38
C ALA A 153 14.87 12.98 -6.86
N ALA A 154 13.82 12.46 -6.28
CA ALA A 154 13.73 12.03 -4.88
C ALA A 154 14.25 10.60 -4.64
N HIS A 155 14.68 9.89 -5.67
CA HIS A 155 15.00 8.45 -5.64
C HIS A 155 13.83 7.59 -5.14
N SER A 156 12.61 7.97 -5.50
CA SER A 156 11.37 7.26 -5.18
C SER A 156 10.71 6.73 -6.46
N ILE A 157 9.83 5.76 -6.32
CA ILE A 157 9.01 5.23 -7.42
C ILE A 157 7.64 5.92 -7.38
N LEU A 158 7.10 6.32 -8.52
CA LEU A 158 5.73 6.80 -8.64
C LEU A 158 4.79 5.60 -8.81
N GLU A 159 3.67 5.59 -8.09
CA GLU A 159 2.54 4.73 -8.40
C GLU A 159 1.41 5.57 -8.99
N ILE A 160 0.78 5.06 -10.04
CA ILE A 160 -0.35 5.73 -10.71
C ILE A 160 -1.54 4.80 -10.80
N GLU A 161 -2.73 5.36 -10.82
CA GLU A 161 -3.97 4.63 -11.09
C GLU A 161 -4.52 4.98 -12.48
N VAL A 162 -4.82 3.94 -13.27
CA VAL A 162 -5.38 4.06 -14.63
C VAL A 162 -6.70 3.28 -14.66
N GLY A 163 -7.79 4.01 -14.72
CA GLY A 163 -9.15 3.50 -14.55
C GLY A 163 -9.72 3.93 -13.20
N VAL A 164 -10.81 3.30 -12.77
CA VAL A 164 -11.51 3.61 -11.53
C VAL A 164 -11.67 2.33 -10.71
N VAL A 165 -11.20 2.32 -9.45
CA VAL A 165 -11.57 1.28 -8.49
C VAL A 165 -12.91 1.65 -7.88
N GLY A 166 -13.88 0.72 -7.86
CA GLY A 166 -15.19 0.94 -7.27
C GLY A 166 -15.19 0.90 -5.74
N GLY A 167 -16.33 1.22 -5.11
CA GLY A 167 -16.49 1.17 -3.65
C GLY A 167 -16.08 2.45 -2.93
N GLU A 168 -15.80 2.36 -1.63
CA GLU A 168 -15.46 3.49 -0.78
C GLU A 168 -14.05 3.35 -0.22
N GLU A 169 -13.25 4.41 -0.34
CA GLU A 169 -11.94 4.55 0.28
C GLU A 169 -11.73 5.98 0.77
N ASP A 170 -11.33 6.15 2.03
CA ASP A 170 -11.10 7.44 2.72
C ASP A 170 -12.24 8.47 2.50
N GLY A 171 -13.51 8.00 2.42
CA GLY A 171 -14.69 8.84 2.27
C GLY A 171 -15.02 9.24 0.81
N VAL A 172 -14.37 8.64 -0.17
CA VAL A 172 -14.68 8.78 -1.60
C VAL A 172 -15.40 7.50 -2.05
N GLU A 173 -16.64 7.65 -2.55
CA GLU A 173 -17.45 6.54 -3.09
C GLU A 173 -17.46 6.58 -4.62
N ASN A 174 -17.06 5.48 -5.26
CA ASN A 174 -17.05 5.31 -6.71
C ASN A 174 -18.13 4.34 -7.17
N GLU A 175 -18.83 4.71 -8.25
CA GLU A 175 -19.88 3.88 -8.84
C GLU A 175 -19.33 2.62 -9.53
N ILE A 176 -20.11 1.54 -9.47
CA ILE A 176 -19.81 0.28 -10.19
C ILE A 176 -20.33 0.42 -11.63
N ASN A 177 -19.44 0.63 -12.59
CA ASN A 177 -19.76 0.76 -14.02
C ASN A 177 -18.60 0.25 -14.91
N ASP A 178 -18.69 0.42 -16.23
CA ASP A 178 -17.68 -0.08 -17.18
C ASP A 178 -16.28 0.56 -17.00
N LYS A 179 -16.16 1.67 -16.28
CA LYS A 179 -14.86 2.31 -15.96
C LYS A 179 -14.02 1.50 -14.98
N LEU A 180 -14.58 0.45 -14.37
CA LEU A 180 -13.85 -0.51 -13.53
C LEU A 180 -12.91 -1.42 -14.34
N TYR A 181 -12.83 -1.25 -15.65
CA TYR A 181 -11.98 -2.07 -16.51
C TYR A 181 -11.10 -1.18 -17.40
N THR A 182 -9.81 -1.17 -17.11
CA THR A 182 -8.81 -0.49 -17.94
C THR A 182 -8.73 -1.15 -19.32
N THR A 183 -8.60 -0.35 -20.37
CA THR A 183 -8.49 -0.84 -21.75
C THR A 183 -7.03 -0.95 -22.21
N VAL A 184 -6.79 -1.66 -23.31
CA VAL A 184 -5.47 -1.70 -23.98
C VAL A 184 -5.05 -0.31 -24.46
N GLU A 185 -6.00 0.49 -24.92
CA GLU A 185 -5.79 1.86 -25.37
C GLU A 185 -5.29 2.76 -24.22
N ASP A 186 -5.86 2.60 -23.01
CA ASP A 186 -5.41 3.32 -21.81
C ASP A 186 -3.99 2.92 -21.44
N GLY A 187 -3.68 1.61 -21.50
CA GLY A 187 -2.32 1.11 -21.28
C GLY A 187 -1.33 1.67 -22.32
N LEU A 188 -1.71 1.74 -23.59
CA LEU A 188 -0.88 2.33 -24.64
C LEU A 188 -0.65 3.84 -24.42
N ALA A 189 -1.69 4.58 -24.04
CA ALA A 189 -1.57 6.00 -23.71
C ALA A 189 -0.59 6.19 -22.54
N THR A 190 -0.72 5.37 -21.51
CA THR A 190 0.18 5.37 -20.33
C THR A 190 1.64 5.11 -20.73
N ALA A 191 1.90 4.05 -21.50
CA ALA A 191 3.27 3.71 -21.93
C ALA A 191 3.88 4.78 -22.86
N ARG A 192 3.07 5.46 -23.67
CA ARG A 192 3.53 6.58 -24.52
C ARG A 192 3.89 7.82 -23.70
N ALA A 193 3.09 8.15 -22.69
CA ALA A 193 3.32 9.32 -21.85
C ALA A 193 4.52 9.10 -20.91
N LEU A 194 4.52 8.01 -20.15
CA LEU A 194 5.50 7.77 -19.08
C LEU A 194 6.72 6.97 -19.51
N GLY A 195 6.68 6.37 -20.69
CA GLY A 195 7.73 5.46 -21.13
C GLY A 195 7.63 4.07 -20.49
N THR A 196 8.70 3.30 -20.57
CA THR A 196 8.79 1.96 -19.98
C THR A 196 9.97 1.81 -19.01
N GLY A 197 10.30 2.91 -18.32
CA GLY A 197 11.36 2.98 -17.31
C GLY A 197 12.50 3.94 -17.63
N GLU A 198 12.60 4.48 -18.84
CA GLU A 198 13.65 5.41 -19.28
C GLU A 198 13.50 6.82 -18.66
N LYS A 199 12.29 7.24 -18.33
CA LYS A 199 12.01 8.52 -17.64
C LYS A 199 12.03 8.40 -16.10
N GLY A 200 11.99 7.17 -15.60
CA GLY A 200 11.88 6.80 -14.19
C GLY A 200 11.05 5.54 -14.05
N ARG A 201 11.21 4.81 -12.94
CA ARG A 201 10.39 3.64 -12.65
C ARG A 201 9.05 4.08 -12.07
N TYR A 202 7.97 3.44 -12.50
CA TYR A 202 6.64 3.61 -11.92
C TYR A 202 5.92 2.29 -11.76
N LEU A 203 4.99 2.24 -10.81
CA LEU A 203 4.02 1.17 -10.60
C LEU A 203 2.68 1.60 -11.19
N THR A 204 1.89 0.66 -11.69
CA THR A 204 0.64 0.97 -12.37
C THR A 204 -0.50 0.14 -11.82
N ALA A 205 -1.44 0.78 -11.15
CA ALA A 205 -2.71 0.18 -10.79
C ALA A 205 -3.65 0.25 -12.01
N LEU A 206 -3.77 -0.86 -12.73
CA LEU A 206 -4.76 -1.05 -13.78
C LEU A 206 -6.01 -1.68 -13.16
N THR A 207 -7.19 -1.15 -13.49
CA THR A 207 -8.43 -1.67 -12.94
C THR A 207 -8.98 -2.83 -13.77
N PHE A 208 -9.42 -3.88 -13.09
CA PHE A 208 -9.93 -5.12 -13.71
C PHE A 208 -11.20 -5.64 -13.02
N GLY A 209 -12.00 -4.70 -12.47
CA GLY A 209 -13.24 -4.99 -11.75
C GLY A 209 -13.06 -5.00 -10.23
N ASN A 210 -11.94 -4.50 -9.72
CA ASN A 210 -11.63 -4.40 -8.30
C ASN A 210 -12.42 -3.29 -7.60
N VAL A 211 -12.72 -3.50 -6.32
CA VAL A 211 -13.57 -2.63 -5.50
C VAL A 211 -12.98 -2.51 -4.10
N HIS A 212 -12.89 -1.28 -3.57
CA HIS A 212 -12.45 -1.01 -2.20
C HIS A 212 -13.49 -1.41 -1.16
N GLY A 213 -13.03 -1.76 0.05
CA GLY A 213 -13.87 -2.11 1.18
C GLY A 213 -14.35 -3.55 1.16
N VAL A 214 -15.41 -3.83 1.96
CA VAL A 214 -16.01 -5.17 2.06
C VAL A 214 -17.18 -5.26 1.11
N TYR A 215 -17.07 -6.07 0.05
CA TYR A 215 -18.16 -6.34 -0.87
C TYR A 215 -18.61 -7.79 -0.81
N LYS A 216 -19.88 -8.00 -1.14
CA LYS A 216 -20.43 -9.38 -1.24
C LYS A 216 -19.94 -9.99 -2.55
N PRO A 217 -19.39 -11.22 -2.54
CA PRO A 217 -19.06 -11.95 -3.77
C PRO A 217 -20.26 -11.98 -4.73
N GLY A 218 -20.01 -11.66 -6.00
CA GLY A 218 -21.03 -11.66 -7.06
C GLY A 218 -21.60 -10.30 -7.47
N ASN A 219 -21.32 -9.23 -6.74
CA ASN A 219 -21.72 -7.87 -7.15
C ASN A 219 -20.73 -7.25 -8.17
N VAL A 220 -19.47 -7.68 -8.14
CA VAL A 220 -18.43 -7.27 -9.07
C VAL A 220 -17.69 -8.51 -9.54
N LYS A 221 -17.34 -8.56 -10.81
CA LYS A 221 -16.57 -9.67 -11.38
C LYS A 221 -15.16 -9.20 -11.67
N LEU A 222 -14.20 -9.73 -10.91
CA LEU A 222 -12.79 -9.57 -11.23
C LEU A 222 -12.47 -10.26 -12.55
N ARG A 223 -11.66 -9.60 -13.37
CA ARG A 223 -11.17 -10.08 -14.66
C ARG A 223 -9.65 -9.95 -14.76
N PRO A 224 -8.89 -10.74 -13.97
CA PRO A 224 -7.43 -10.67 -13.93
C PRO A 224 -6.78 -10.93 -15.31
N GLU A 225 -7.46 -11.67 -16.19
CA GLU A 225 -7.03 -11.93 -17.56
C GLU A 225 -6.80 -10.65 -18.38
N LEU A 226 -7.51 -9.54 -18.05
CA LEU A 226 -7.31 -8.23 -18.71
C LEU A 226 -5.90 -7.69 -18.47
N LEU A 227 -5.32 -7.93 -17.31
CA LEU A 227 -3.95 -7.52 -17.00
C LEU A 227 -2.97 -8.17 -17.96
N GLY A 228 -3.13 -9.48 -18.22
CA GLY A 228 -2.31 -10.21 -19.18
C GLY A 228 -2.48 -9.71 -20.60
N GLU A 229 -3.72 -9.46 -21.03
CA GLU A 229 -4.03 -8.90 -22.34
C GLU A 229 -3.38 -7.54 -22.56
N ILE A 230 -3.46 -6.65 -21.57
CA ILE A 230 -2.85 -5.31 -21.62
C ILE A 230 -1.31 -5.44 -21.68
N GLN A 231 -0.70 -6.25 -20.81
CA GLN A 231 0.75 -6.49 -20.82
C GLN A 231 1.23 -6.98 -22.18
N GLU A 232 0.55 -7.97 -22.79
CA GLU A 232 0.92 -8.54 -24.09
C GLU A 232 0.79 -7.52 -25.22
N LYS A 233 -0.39 -6.89 -25.34
CA LYS A 233 -0.70 -5.98 -26.47
C LYS A 233 0.08 -4.67 -26.41
N VAL A 234 0.25 -4.10 -25.22
CA VAL A 234 1.11 -2.92 -25.03
C VAL A 234 2.57 -3.31 -25.26
N GLY A 235 3.02 -4.41 -24.69
CA GLY A 235 4.38 -4.90 -24.83
C GLY A 235 4.81 -5.10 -26.28
N ALA A 236 3.93 -5.69 -27.11
CA ALA A 236 4.15 -5.86 -28.53
C ALA A 236 4.36 -4.53 -29.28
N GLN A 237 3.73 -3.44 -28.83
CA GLN A 237 3.88 -2.13 -29.49
C GLN A 237 5.09 -1.34 -29.00
N VAL A 238 5.48 -1.50 -27.72
CA VAL A 238 6.63 -0.79 -27.16
C VAL A 238 7.94 -1.61 -27.20
N GLY A 239 7.90 -2.86 -27.67
CA GLY A 239 9.06 -3.73 -27.80
C GLY A 239 9.61 -4.25 -26.46
N LYS A 240 8.75 -4.41 -25.46
CA LYS A 240 9.14 -4.87 -24.13
C LYS A 240 8.12 -5.85 -23.57
N ASP A 241 8.56 -7.05 -23.23
CA ASP A 241 7.70 -8.03 -22.54
C ASP A 241 7.28 -7.48 -21.18
N SER A 242 6.01 -7.59 -20.85
CA SER A 242 5.45 -7.10 -19.58
C SER A 242 5.90 -5.67 -19.21
N PRO A 243 5.45 -4.63 -19.93
CA PRO A 243 5.97 -3.26 -19.79
C PRO A 243 5.66 -2.63 -18.43
N PHE A 244 4.64 -3.10 -17.71
CA PHE A 244 4.20 -2.52 -16.45
C PHE A 244 4.60 -3.37 -15.24
N ASP A 245 4.89 -2.71 -14.12
CA ASP A 245 4.93 -3.28 -12.79
C ASP A 245 3.54 -3.04 -12.16
N LEU A 246 2.70 -4.08 -12.10
CA LEU A 246 1.28 -3.93 -11.79
C LEU A 246 1.00 -3.91 -10.29
N VAL A 247 -0.01 -3.13 -9.90
CA VAL A 247 -0.53 -3.06 -8.53
C VAL A 247 -1.99 -3.49 -8.51
N PHE A 248 -2.37 -4.28 -7.49
CA PHE A 248 -3.73 -4.67 -7.23
C PHE A 248 -4.30 -3.86 -6.05
N HIS A 249 -5.26 -2.98 -6.35
CA HIS A 249 -6.05 -2.25 -5.36
C HIS A 249 -7.38 -2.93 -5.11
N GLY A 250 -7.99 -2.67 -3.94
CA GLY A 250 -9.30 -3.22 -3.61
C GLY A 250 -9.34 -4.75 -3.55
N GLY A 251 -8.26 -5.38 -3.10
CA GLY A 251 -8.13 -6.82 -3.05
C GLY A 251 -8.77 -7.51 -1.85
N SER A 252 -9.25 -6.76 -0.85
CA SER A 252 -9.96 -7.32 0.31
C SER A 252 -11.26 -8.01 -0.14
N GLY A 253 -11.40 -9.30 0.19
CA GLY A 253 -12.55 -10.12 -0.23
C GLY A 253 -12.32 -10.89 -1.54
N SER A 254 -11.19 -10.75 -2.22
CA SER A 254 -10.79 -11.59 -3.35
C SER A 254 -10.45 -13.01 -2.88
N THR A 255 -10.74 -13.99 -3.74
CA THR A 255 -10.34 -15.38 -3.47
C THR A 255 -8.83 -15.58 -3.69
N PRO A 256 -8.20 -16.58 -3.05
CA PRO A 256 -6.80 -16.93 -3.31
C PRO A 256 -6.51 -17.21 -4.80
N GLU A 257 -7.47 -17.79 -5.51
CA GLU A 257 -7.36 -18.08 -6.94
C GLU A 257 -7.32 -16.82 -7.80
N GLU A 258 -8.18 -15.84 -7.51
CA GLU A 258 -8.19 -14.54 -8.19
C GLU A 258 -6.89 -13.75 -7.94
N ILE A 259 -6.40 -13.79 -6.70
CA ILE A 259 -5.11 -13.18 -6.33
C ILE A 259 -3.97 -13.85 -7.10
N ALA A 260 -3.90 -15.19 -7.07
CA ALA A 260 -2.87 -15.93 -7.78
C ALA A 260 -2.91 -15.69 -9.29
N GLU A 261 -4.08 -15.50 -9.87
CA GLU A 261 -4.24 -15.18 -11.29
C GLU A 261 -3.71 -13.78 -11.60
N ALA A 262 -4.06 -12.78 -10.81
CA ALA A 262 -3.54 -11.42 -10.97
C ALA A 262 -2.00 -11.37 -10.86
N VAL A 263 -1.44 -12.11 -9.90
CA VAL A 263 0.03 -12.25 -9.74
C VAL A 263 0.68 -12.88 -10.97
N ARG A 264 0.08 -13.93 -11.55
CA ARG A 264 0.57 -14.53 -12.81
C ARG A 264 0.61 -13.53 -13.98
N HIS A 265 -0.23 -12.52 -13.97
CA HIS A 265 -0.27 -11.46 -14.98
C HIS A 265 0.62 -10.25 -14.68
N GLY A 266 1.46 -10.34 -13.64
CA GLY A 266 2.51 -9.33 -13.37
C GLY A 266 2.18 -8.36 -12.25
N VAL A 267 1.21 -8.65 -11.40
CA VAL A 267 1.02 -7.91 -10.14
C VAL A 267 2.22 -8.18 -9.23
N VAL A 268 2.84 -7.11 -8.74
CA VAL A 268 4.04 -7.14 -7.87
C VAL A 268 3.75 -6.55 -6.47
N LYS A 269 2.65 -5.84 -6.32
CA LYS A 269 2.19 -5.20 -5.08
C LYS A 269 0.68 -5.35 -4.97
N MET A 270 0.17 -5.65 -3.76
CA MET A 270 -1.26 -5.68 -3.49
C MET A 270 -1.57 -4.88 -2.22
N ASN A 271 -2.49 -3.92 -2.32
CA ASN A 271 -2.94 -3.12 -1.18
C ASN A 271 -3.89 -3.92 -0.29
N ILE A 272 -3.62 -3.87 1.02
CA ILE A 272 -4.45 -4.52 2.05
C ILE A 272 -4.64 -3.55 3.21
N ASP A 273 -5.87 -3.10 3.43
CA ASP A 273 -6.24 -2.21 4.53
C ASP A 273 -7.37 -2.81 5.37
N THR A 274 -8.57 -2.97 4.81
CA THR A 274 -9.80 -3.37 5.51
C THR A 274 -9.61 -4.63 6.37
N ASP A 275 -8.97 -5.66 5.83
CA ASP A 275 -8.76 -6.93 6.53
C ASP A 275 -7.81 -6.79 7.72
N THR A 276 -6.75 -5.98 7.57
CA THR A 276 -5.77 -5.74 8.65
C THR A 276 -6.35 -4.84 9.74
N GLN A 277 -7.19 -3.86 9.38
CA GLN A 277 -7.97 -3.08 10.35
C GLN A 277 -8.87 -3.99 11.18
N TYR A 278 -9.58 -4.91 10.54
CA TYR A 278 -10.44 -5.87 11.24
C TYR A 278 -9.63 -6.80 12.15
N ALA A 279 -8.52 -7.35 11.65
CA ALA A 279 -7.63 -8.24 12.40
C ALA A 279 -7.01 -7.57 13.63
N PHE A 280 -6.74 -6.27 13.57
CA PHE A 280 -6.30 -5.46 14.71
C PHE A 280 -7.44 -5.19 15.71
N THR A 281 -8.62 -4.82 15.21
CA THR A 281 -9.74 -4.38 16.06
C THR A 281 -10.44 -5.55 16.76
N ARG A 282 -10.56 -6.69 16.13
CA ARG A 282 -11.27 -7.85 16.66
C ARG A 282 -10.77 -8.30 18.05
N PRO A 283 -9.45 -8.46 18.31
CA PRO A 283 -8.94 -8.82 19.63
C PRO A 283 -9.17 -7.74 20.69
N VAL A 284 -9.21 -6.45 20.30
CA VAL A 284 -9.56 -5.36 21.23
C VAL A 284 -10.99 -5.52 21.72
N VAL A 285 -11.92 -5.74 20.77
CA VAL A 285 -13.35 -5.94 21.11
C VAL A 285 -13.53 -7.17 22.01
N GLU A 286 -12.88 -8.29 21.67
CA GLU A 286 -12.93 -9.50 22.49
C GLU A 286 -12.42 -9.27 23.91
N HIS A 287 -11.30 -8.56 24.07
CA HIS A 287 -10.75 -8.20 25.37
C HIS A 287 -11.74 -7.37 26.18
N MET A 288 -12.38 -6.35 25.58
CA MET A 288 -13.33 -5.48 26.25
C MET A 288 -14.57 -6.25 26.71
N PHE A 289 -15.14 -7.11 25.88
CA PHE A 289 -16.31 -7.91 26.23
C PHE A 289 -16.03 -8.97 27.29
N ARG A 290 -14.90 -9.64 27.21
CA ARG A 290 -14.51 -10.66 28.21
C ARG A 290 -14.19 -10.07 29.60
N ASN A 291 -13.78 -8.82 29.65
CA ASN A 291 -13.29 -8.16 30.86
C ASN A 291 -14.12 -6.93 31.25
N TYR A 292 -15.41 -6.91 30.87
CA TYR A 292 -16.30 -5.77 31.02
C TYR A 292 -16.24 -5.16 32.44
N ASP A 293 -16.42 -5.96 33.49
CA ASP A 293 -16.42 -5.50 34.89
C ASP A 293 -15.08 -4.95 35.34
N GLY A 294 -13.98 -5.49 34.80
CA GLY A 294 -12.63 -5.04 35.14
C GLY A 294 -12.18 -3.80 34.34
N VAL A 295 -12.73 -3.60 33.15
CA VAL A 295 -12.42 -2.43 32.30
C VAL A 295 -13.23 -1.22 32.72
N LEU A 296 -14.51 -1.39 33.07
CA LEU A 296 -15.39 -0.32 33.50
C LEU A 296 -15.43 -0.19 35.02
N LYS A 297 -15.58 1.04 35.48
CA LYS A 297 -15.95 1.37 36.87
C LYS A 297 -17.47 1.49 36.95
N ILE A 298 -18.09 0.57 37.64
CA ILE A 298 -19.56 0.56 37.84
C ILE A 298 -19.86 0.93 39.28
N ASP A 299 -20.76 1.86 39.54
CA ASP A 299 -21.27 2.24 40.86
C ASP A 299 -20.16 2.52 41.90
N GLY A 300 -19.12 3.23 41.51
CA GLY A 300 -17.99 3.59 42.38
C GLY A 300 -16.94 2.51 42.58
N GLU A 301 -17.11 1.35 41.99
CA GLU A 301 -16.09 0.29 41.95
C GLU A 301 -14.81 0.73 41.23
N VAL A 302 -13.67 0.15 41.61
CA VAL A 302 -12.40 0.43 40.99
C VAL A 302 -12.10 -0.67 39.97
N GLY A 303 -12.02 -0.30 38.69
CA GLY A 303 -11.64 -1.22 37.64
C GLY A 303 -10.25 -1.82 37.83
N ASN A 304 -10.00 -2.94 37.18
CA ASN A 304 -8.69 -3.64 37.24
C ASN A 304 -7.72 -2.98 36.25
N LYS A 305 -6.69 -2.29 36.75
CA LYS A 305 -5.66 -1.62 35.94
C LYS A 305 -5.02 -2.55 34.91
N LYS A 306 -4.81 -3.83 35.24
CA LYS A 306 -4.20 -4.80 34.30
C LYS A 306 -5.08 -5.08 33.09
N LEU A 307 -6.39 -4.85 33.18
CA LEU A 307 -7.34 -5.09 32.09
C LEU A 307 -7.59 -3.84 31.23
N TYR A 308 -7.59 -2.65 31.82
CA TYR A 308 -7.82 -1.41 31.07
C TYR A 308 -6.52 -0.71 30.59
N ASP A 309 -5.33 -1.22 30.95
CA ASP A 309 -4.06 -0.72 30.40
C ASP A 309 -4.05 -0.96 28.88
N PRO A 310 -3.87 0.08 28.03
CA PRO A 310 -3.85 -0.08 26.57
C PRO A 310 -2.86 -1.14 26.09
N ARG A 311 -1.77 -1.37 26.81
CA ARG A 311 -0.79 -2.42 26.50
C ARG A 311 -1.35 -3.84 26.66
N ALA A 312 -2.40 -4.02 27.46
CA ALA A 312 -3.00 -5.34 27.66
C ALA A 312 -3.72 -5.81 26.38
N TYR A 313 -4.64 -4.99 25.86
CA TYR A 313 -5.37 -5.33 24.63
C TYR A 313 -4.57 -5.02 23.36
N GLY A 314 -3.65 -4.04 23.40
CA GLY A 314 -2.79 -3.69 22.28
C GLY A 314 -1.86 -4.83 21.84
N LYS A 315 -1.36 -5.65 22.76
CA LYS A 315 -0.57 -6.85 22.43
C LYS A 315 -1.37 -7.88 21.63
N ALA A 316 -2.62 -8.10 22.01
CA ALA A 316 -3.49 -9.03 21.29
C ALA A 316 -3.88 -8.48 19.91
N ALA A 317 -4.09 -7.18 19.80
CA ALA A 317 -4.36 -6.48 18.53
C ALA A 317 -3.17 -6.58 17.56
N GLU A 318 -1.95 -6.31 18.06
CA GLU A 318 -0.71 -6.45 17.28
C GLU A 318 -0.53 -7.89 16.77
N GLN A 319 -0.76 -8.89 17.65
CA GLN A 319 -0.68 -10.30 17.28
C GLN A 319 -1.67 -10.63 16.15
N GLY A 320 -2.94 -10.28 16.30
CA GLY A 320 -3.96 -10.57 15.30
C GLY A 320 -3.68 -9.93 13.93
N MET A 321 -3.18 -8.69 13.92
CA MET A 321 -2.79 -8.04 12.67
C MET A 321 -1.52 -8.67 12.07
N ALA A 322 -0.51 -9.04 12.88
CA ALA A 322 0.70 -9.70 12.39
C ALA A 322 0.36 -11.06 11.73
N GLU A 323 -0.52 -11.85 12.34
CA GLU A 323 -1.01 -13.12 11.77
C GLU A 323 -1.69 -12.90 10.41
N ARG A 324 -2.49 -11.84 10.26
CA ARG A 324 -3.12 -11.51 8.96
C ARG A 324 -2.10 -11.09 7.90
N VAL A 325 -1.02 -10.40 8.31
CA VAL A 325 0.08 -10.02 7.40
C VAL A 325 0.84 -11.28 6.94
N ILE A 326 1.10 -12.25 7.82
CA ILE A 326 1.72 -13.53 7.46
C ILE A 326 0.87 -14.24 6.41
N GLU A 327 -0.44 -14.37 6.66
CA GLU A 327 -1.39 -14.95 5.70
C GLU A 327 -1.36 -14.22 4.34
N ALA A 328 -1.25 -12.89 4.35
CA ALA A 328 -1.13 -12.12 3.11
C ALA A 328 0.16 -12.45 2.35
N CYS A 329 1.29 -12.59 3.04
CA CYS A 329 2.55 -13.02 2.43
C CYS A 329 2.45 -14.43 1.81
N GLU A 330 1.76 -15.35 2.49
CA GLU A 330 1.52 -16.71 1.99
C GLU A 330 0.64 -16.70 0.73
N ASN A 331 -0.48 -15.98 0.77
CA ASN A 331 -1.43 -15.89 -0.35
C ASN A 331 -0.82 -15.23 -1.59
N LEU A 332 0.09 -14.27 -1.40
CA LEU A 332 0.79 -13.57 -2.48
C LEU A 332 2.10 -14.26 -2.90
N GLY A 333 2.48 -15.36 -2.26
CA GLY A 333 3.67 -16.13 -2.57
C GLY A 333 4.99 -15.46 -2.15
N SER A 334 4.96 -14.38 -1.34
CA SER A 334 6.16 -13.68 -0.90
C SER A 334 6.80 -14.25 0.37
N ALA A 335 6.13 -15.16 1.07
CA ALA A 335 6.68 -15.81 2.26
C ALA A 335 8.00 -16.53 1.94
N GLY A 336 9.04 -16.26 2.73
CA GLY A 336 10.36 -16.85 2.55
C GLY A 336 11.22 -16.23 1.44
N THR A 337 10.78 -15.17 0.76
CA THR A 337 11.45 -14.58 -0.41
C THR A 337 12.27 -13.32 -0.12
N SER A 338 12.57 -12.99 1.13
CA SER A 338 13.34 -11.77 1.45
C SER A 338 14.64 -11.68 0.63
N VAL A 339 14.96 -10.47 0.16
CA VAL A 339 16.20 -10.17 -0.58
C VAL A 339 17.45 -10.45 0.28
N ASN A 340 17.30 -10.46 1.61
CA ASN A 340 18.38 -10.75 2.55
C ASN A 340 18.72 -12.25 2.66
N LYS A 341 17.92 -13.11 2.03
CA LYS A 341 18.14 -14.57 1.96
C LYS A 341 18.62 -14.92 0.58
#